data_f757a37fa5eab9da901f5a83308c8f2e
#
_entry.id   f757a37fa5eab9da901f5a83308c8f2e
#
_cell.length_a   1.000
_cell.length_b   1.000
_cell.length_c   1.000
_cell.angle_alpha   90.00
_cell.angle_beta   90.00
_cell.angle_gamma   90.00
#
_symmetry.space_group_name_H-M   'P 1'
#
loop_
_entity.id
_entity.type
_entity.pdbx_description
1 polymer ?
#
loop_
_entity_poly.entity_id
_entity_poly.type
_entity_poly.pdbx_seq_one_letter_code
_entity_poly.pdbx_strand_id
1 'polypeptide(L)'
;MRAGYLGLLLIVWAACGGHPPPPTRGVVEGDLGSWKYRRYQSVLDIEVWVDGNKAEAYTASYVADSAEKRARCCDDKDVVNVFVTRYEKDDGIVRETVKLARRLAAEGGYQVEETKISGARALSISGHGEAWVMWPAKKHVVKVGGRGRDNVPDSMVASYADRYPSVLPGGVLEGPLPPGPEDKPKQEKEQYDPSNPKPDLDKYDPKKAKLPDKKDK
;
A
#
# COMPACT_ATOMS: atom_id res chain seq x y z
N MET A 1 16.02 44.87 -46.68
CA MET A 1 16.36 43.60 -46.07
C MET A 1 15.81 43.62 -44.65
N ARG A 2 14.73 42.84 -44.36
CA ARG A 2 14.12 42.75 -43.04
C ARG A 2 14.42 41.35 -42.52
N ALA A 3 15.27 41.23 -41.51
CA ALA A 3 15.55 39.99 -40.81
C ALA A 3 14.47 39.71 -39.79
N GLY A 4 13.66 38.66 -40.02
CA GLY A 4 12.69 38.18 -39.08
C GLY A 4 13.36 37.29 -38.03
N TYR A 5 13.28 37.68 -36.78
CA TYR A 5 13.64 36.84 -35.65
C TYR A 5 12.55 35.83 -35.36
N LEU A 6 12.77 34.56 -35.73
CA LEU A 6 11.95 33.44 -35.30
C LEU A 6 12.35 33.10 -33.85
N GLY A 7 11.56 33.56 -32.89
CA GLY A 7 11.70 33.19 -31.49
C GLY A 7 11.26 31.74 -31.26
N LEU A 8 12.24 30.87 -31.02
CA LEU A 8 12.01 29.46 -30.65
C LEU A 8 11.52 29.42 -29.19
N LEU A 9 10.22 29.29 -28.99
CA LEU A 9 9.60 29.06 -27.68
C LEU A 9 9.88 27.61 -27.26
N LEU A 10 10.94 27.41 -26.49
CA LEU A 10 11.19 26.17 -25.77
C LEU A 10 10.17 26.05 -24.63
N ILE A 11 9.11 25.29 -24.86
CA ILE A 11 8.18 24.87 -23.81
C ILE A 11 8.90 23.79 -23.00
N VAL A 12 9.50 24.20 -21.89
CA VAL A 12 10.01 23.26 -20.87
C VAL A 12 8.80 22.66 -20.18
N TRP A 13 8.43 21.45 -20.59
CA TRP A 13 7.51 20.62 -19.84
C TRP A 13 8.23 20.20 -18.55
N ALA A 14 7.99 20.91 -17.48
CA ALA A 14 8.31 20.44 -16.14
C ALA A 14 7.43 19.20 -15.90
N ALA A 15 7.95 18.03 -16.23
CA ALA A 15 7.39 16.77 -15.80
C ALA A 15 7.46 16.76 -14.28
N CYS A 16 6.39 17.13 -13.60
CA CYS A 16 6.20 16.82 -12.20
C CYS A 16 6.25 15.30 -12.11
N GLY A 17 7.39 14.74 -11.70
CA GLY A 17 7.63 13.31 -11.50
C GLY A 17 6.81 12.80 -10.32
N GLY A 18 5.49 12.81 -10.46
CA GLY A 18 4.58 12.17 -9.52
C GLY A 18 4.56 10.67 -9.76
N HIS A 19 4.51 9.89 -8.68
CA HIS A 19 4.30 8.46 -8.79
C HIS A 19 2.97 8.17 -9.51
N PRO A 20 2.91 7.14 -10.36
CA PRO A 20 1.65 6.74 -10.98
C PRO A 20 0.64 6.34 -9.89
N PRO A 21 -0.67 6.62 -10.09
CA PRO A 21 -1.68 6.29 -9.11
C PRO A 21 -1.75 4.77 -8.88
N PRO A 22 -2.12 4.33 -7.66
CA PRO A 22 -2.40 2.94 -7.40
C PRO A 22 -3.42 2.36 -8.37
N PRO A 23 -3.27 1.10 -8.82
CA PRO A 23 -4.23 0.45 -9.68
C PRO A 23 -5.61 0.34 -9.03
N THR A 24 -6.68 0.43 -9.80
CA THR A 24 -8.06 0.39 -9.31
C THR A 24 -8.36 -0.87 -8.48
N ARG A 25 -7.83 -2.02 -8.91
CA ARG A 25 -7.96 -3.29 -8.20
C ARG A 25 -6.78 -3.63 -7.29
N GLY A 26 -6.00 -2.64 -6.87
CA GLY A 26 -4.88 -2.80 -5.97
C GLY A 26 -3.64 -3.43 -6.58
N VAL A 27 -3.74 -4.30 -7.59
CA VAL A 27 -2.62 -4.96 -8.26
C VAL A 27 -2.54 -4.58 -9.73
N VAL A 28 -1.35 -4.66 -10.31
CA VAL A 28 -1.14 -4.37 -11.73
C VAL A 28 -1.57 -5.57 -12.57
N GLU A 29 -2.62 -5.39 -13.36
CA GLU A 29 -3.14 -6.40 -14.27
C GLU A 29 -2.51 -6.24 -15.66
N GLY A 30 -1.24 -6.55 -15.76
CA GLY A 30 -0.44 -6.44 -16.99
C GLY A 30 0.99 -6.90 -16.78
N ASP A 31 1.72 -7.07 -17.87
CA ASP A 31 3.12 -7.48 -17.84
C ASP A 31 4.00 -6.42 -17.18
N LEU A 32 5.00 -6.85 -16.43
CA LEU A 32 5.97 -6.01 -15.76
C LEU A 32 7.39 -6.39 -16.18
N GLY A 33 7.92 -5.72 -17.19
CA GLY A 33 9.22 -6.03 -17.76
C GLY A 33 9.29 -7.47 -18.29
N SER A 34 10.17 -8.29 -17.70
CA SER A 34 10.33 -9.71 -18.04
C SER A 34 9.35 -10.65 -17.31
N TRP A 35 8.33 -10.08 -16.66
CA TRP A 35 7.35 -10.83 -15.91
C TRP A 35 6.00 -10.75 -16.59
N LYS A 36 5.45 -11.92 -16.96
CA LYS A 36 4.14 -12.04 -17.63
C LYS A 36 3.04 -12.18 -16.60
N TYR A 37 2.06 -11.29 -16.67
CA TYR A 37 0.87 -11.36 -15.85
C TYR A 37 0.07 -12.64 -16.12
N ARG A 38 -0.41 -13.29 -15.06
CA ARG A 38 -1.19 -14.53 -15.16
C ARG A 38 -2.59 -14.42 -14.65
N ARG A 39 -2.74 -13.94 -13.44
CA ARG A 39 -4.07 -13.89 -12.83
C ARG A 39 -4.16 -12.85 -11.74
N TYR A 40 -5.36 -12.40 -11.55
CA TYR A 40 -5.84 -11.64 -10.41
C TYR A 40 -6.69 -12.55 -9.51
N GLN A 41 -6.64 -12.30 -8.21
CA GLN A 41 -7.51 -12.94 -7.24
C GLN A 41 -7.76 -11.99 -6.07
N SER A 42 -9.02 -11.86 -5.65
CA SER A 42 -9.36 -11.30 -4.35
C SER A 42 -9.04 -12.34 -3.28
N VAL A 43 -8.48 -11.91 -2.15
CA VAL A 43 -8.02 -12.78 -1.06
C VAL A 43 -8.74 -12.37 0.21
N LEU A 44 -9.18 -13.35 0.99
CA LEU A 44 -9.86 -13.10 2.26
C LEU A 44 -8.87 -12.91 3.42
N ASP A 45 -7.68 -13.49 3.31
CA ASP A 45 -6.68 -13.45 4.37
C ASP A 45 -5.88 -12.14 4.32
N ILE A 46 -5.86 -11.46 5.46
CA ILE A 46 -5.11 -10.24 5.69
C ILE A 46 -3.99 -10.54 6.66
N GLU A 47 -2.74 -10.49 6.18
CA GLU A 47 -1.57 -10.81 7.02
C GLU A 47 -1.28 -9.77 8.10
N VAL A 48 -1.45 -8.49 7.76
CA VAL A 48 -1.25 -7.39 8.70
C VAL A 48 -2.62 -6.96 9.22
N TRP A 49 -2.99 -7.50 10.37
CA TRP A 49 -4.25 -7.12 11.02
C TRP A 49 -4.08 -5.81 11.79
N VAL A 50 -4.97 -4.84 11.51
CA VAL A 50 -5.04 -3.56 12.22
C VAL A 50 -6.43 -3.45 12.86
N ASP A 51 -6.48 -3.46 14.19
CA ASP A 51 -7.75 -3.45 14.90
C ASP A 51 -8.59 -2.22 14.56
N GLY A 52 -9.89 -2.44 14.34
CA GLY A 52 -10.84 -1.38 13.97
C GLY A 52 -10.58 -0.72 12.60
N ASN A 53 -9.71 -1.28 11.75
CA ASN A 53 -9.42 -0.78 10.42
C ASN A 53 -9.74 -1.85 9.36
N LYS A 54 -10.88 -1.71 8.70
CA LYS A 54 -11.29 -2.67 7.67
C LYS A 54 -10.31 -2.67 6.51
N ALA A 55 -10.09 -3.85 5.95
CA ALA A 55 -9.17 -4.04 4.86
C ALA A 55 -9.68 -5.03 3.82
N GLU A 56 -9.19 -4.89 2.61
CA GLU A 56 -9.41 -5.78 1.47
C GLU A 56 -8.06 -6.17 0.89
N ALA A 57 -7.89 -7.45 0.56
CA ALA A 57 -6.64 -7.94 0.00
C ALA A 57 -6.81 -8.47 -1.41
N TYR A 58 -5.81 -8.23 -2.23
CA TYR A 58 -5.75 -8.61 -3.63
C TYR A 58 -4.40 -9.25 -3.93
N THR A 59 -4.39 -10.21 -4.84
CA THR A 59 -3.14 -10.80 -5.33
C THR A 59 -3.09 -10.82 -6.84
N ALA A 60 -1.89 -10.64 -7.37
CA ALA A 60 -1.56 -10.94 -8.75
C ALA A 60 -0.39 -11.91 -8.81
N SER A 61 -0.44 -12.84 -9.77
CA SER A 61 0.64 -13.78 -10.03
C SER A 61 1.29 -13.47 -11.38
N TYR A 62 2.61 -13.51 -11.40
CA TYR A 62 3.43 -13.28 -12.58
C TYR A 62 4.38 -14.44 -12.79
N VAL A 63 4.67 -14.75 -14.04
CA VAL A 63 5.62 -15.80 -14.44
C VAL A 63 6.76 -15.18 -15.22
N ALA A 64 7.97 -15.61 -14.95
CA ALA A 64 9.13 -15.17 -15.71
C ALA A 64 8.98 -15.52 -17.21
N ASP A 65 9.20 -14.57 -18.11
CA ASP A 65 9.09 -14.75 -19.57
C ASP A 65 9.97 -15.91 -20.07
N SER A 66 11.15 -16.09 -19.47
CA SER A 66 12.04 -17.21 -19.75
C SER A 66 11.46 -18.58 -19.37
N ALA A 67 10.62 -18.62 -18.33
CA ALA A 67 9.98 -19.84 -17.88
C ALA A 67 8.77 -20.20 -18.74
N GLU A 68 8.04 -19.20 -19.19
CA GLU A 68 6.87 -19.37 -20.04
C GLU A 68 7.16 -20.13 -21.34
N LYS A 69 8.36 -19.89 -21.87
CA LYS A 69 8.83 -20.51 -23.14
C LYS A 69 9.26 -21.96 -22.98
N ARG A 70 9.32 -22.49 -21.75
CA ARG A 70 9.71 -23.87 -21.48
C ARG A 70 8.52 -24.82 -21.68
N ALA A 71 8.79 -26.01 -22.21
CA ALA A 71 7.77 -27.04 -22.44
C ALA A 71 7.06 -27.48 -21.14
N ARG A 72 7.74 -27.38 -20.01
CA ARG A 72 7.18 -27.61 -18.66
C ARG A 72 7.32 -26.33 -17.84
N CYS A 73 6.40 -25.45 -18.01
CA CYS A 73 6.23 -24.30 -17.10
C CYS A 73 5.24 -24.73 -16.01
N CYS A 74 5.32 -24.29 -14.78
CA CYS A 74 6.32 -23.42 -14.17
C CYS A 74 6.60 -23.98 -12.78
N ASP A 75 7.84 -23.92 -12.34
CA ASP A 75 8.19 -24.23 -10.95
C ASP A 75 7.86 -23.02 -10.07
N ASP A 76 7.77 -23.22 -8.75
CA ASP A 76 7.48 -22.14 -7.78
C ASP A 76 8.46 -20.97 -7.91
N LYS A 77 9.74 -21.24 -8.16
CA LYS A 77 10.78 -20.22 -8.38
C LYS A 77 10.55 -19.32 -9.61
N ASP A 78 9.73 -19.78 -10.55
CA ASP A 78 9.40 -19.02 -11.76
C ASP A 78 8.22 -18.07 -11.55
N VAL A 79 7.53 -18.20 -10.42
CA VAL A 79 6.33 -17.42 -10.10
C VAL A 79 6.67 -16.38 -9.05
N VAL A 80 6.22 -15.16 -9.29
CA VAL A 80 6.17 -14.08 -8.29
C VAL A 80 4.72 -13.73 -8.02
N ASN A 81 4.38 -13.73 -6.75
CA ASN A 81 3.08 -13.25 -6.30
C ASN A 81 3.24 -11.87 -5.68
N VAL A 82 2.26 -11.02 -5.93
CA VAL A 82 2.16 -9.73 -5.27
C VAL A 82 0.84 -9.68 -4.53
N PHE A 83 0.91 -9.37 -3.25
CA PHE A 83 -0.25 -9.11 -2.41
C PHE A 83 -0.30 -7.62 -2.10
N VAL A 84 -1.47 -7.04 -2.26
CA VAL A 84 -1.74 -5.66 -1.86
C VAL A 84 -2.96 -5.67 -0.96
N THR A 85 -2.77 -5.28 0.29
CA THR A 85 -3.86 -5.06 1.25
C THR A 85 -4.17 -3.57 1.29
N ARG A 86 -5.43 -3.20 1.09
CA ARG A 86 -5.94 -1.84 1.16
C ARG A 86 -6.78 -1.68 2.41
N TYR A 87 -6.51 -0.65 3.20
CA TYR A 87 -7.21 -0.31 4.44
C TYR A 87 -8.08 0.93 4.27
N GLU A 88 -9.11 1.07 5.08
CA GLU A 88 -9.95 2.27 5.11
C GLU A 88 -9.18 3.48 5.63
N LYS A 89 -8.31 3.28 6.63
CA LYS A 89 -7.50 4.31 7.30
C LYS A 89 -6.03 3.99 7.17
N ASP A 90 -5.16 4.98 7.32
CA ASP A 90 -3.71 4.81 7.34
C ASP A 90 -3.14 4.54 8.74
N ASP A 91 -3.96 4.68 9.78
CA ASP A 91 -3.57 4.51 11.17
C ASP A 91 -3.20 3.07 11.50
N GLY A 92 -2.10 2.88 12.22
CA GLY A 92 -1.66 1.61 12.77
C GLY A 92 -0.94 0.68 11.76
N ILE A 93 -1.05 0.91 10.46
CA ILE A 93 -0.53 0.00 9.43
C ILE A 93 0.98 -0.21 9.57
N VAL A 94 1.75 0.87 9.71
CA VAL A 94 3.21 0.79 9.86
C VAL A 94 3.58 -0.01 11.10
N ARG A 95 2.93 0.29 12.23
CA ARG A 95 3.16 -0.37 13.52
C ARG A 95 2.88 -1.88 13.45
N GLU A 96 1.73 -2.27 12.92
CA GLU A 96 1.36 -3.68 12.82
C GLU A 96 2.20 -4.44 11.79
N THR A 97 2.63 -3.79 10.70
CA THR A 97 3.61 -4.35 9.77
C THR A 97 4.94 -4.65 10.46
N VAL A 98 5.43 -3.72 11.28
CA VAL A 98 6.68 -3.91 12.06
C VAL A 98 6.52 -4.99 13.12
N LYS A 99 5.39 -5.05 13.83
CA LYS A 99 5.10 -6.10 14.79
C LYS A 99 5.12 -7.49 14.14
N LEU A 100 4.50 -7.63 12.98
CA LEU A 100 4.52 -8.88 12.22
C LEU A 100 5.96 -9.28 11.87
N ALA A 101 6.76 -8.36 11.33
CA ALA A 101 8.15 -8.62 10.98
C ALA A 101 8.99 -9.04 12.18
N ARG A 102 8.86 -8.34 13.31
CA ARG A 102 9.57 -8.70 14.56
C ARG A 102 9.13 -10.07 15.11
N ARG A 103 7.83 -10.39 15.00
CA ARG A 103 7.33 -11.70 15.40
C ARG A 103 7.94 -12.80 14.54
N LEU A 104 7.96 -12.65 13.21
CA LEU A 104 8.59 -13.61 12.31
C LEU A 104 10.08 -13.80 12.61
N ALA A 105 10.81 -12.72 12.89
CA ALA A 105 12.21 -12.80 13.31
C ALA A 105 12.42 -13.56 14.64
N ALA A 106 11.47 -13.43 15.57
CA ALA A 106 11.53 -14.07 16.88
C ALA A 106 11.08 -15.54 16.88
N GLU A 107 10.14 -15.92 16.02
CA GLU A 107 9.61 -17.29 15.93
C GLU A 107 10.66 -18.32 15.44
N GLY A 108 11.74 -17.85 14.82
CA GLY A 108 12.77 -18.70 14.23
C GLY A 108 12.35 -19.27 12.88
N GLY A 109 13.34 -19.65 12.05
CA GLY A 109 13.09 -20.15 10.70
C GLY A 109 12.90 -19.07 9.65
N TYR A 110 12.69 -17.81 10.05
CA TYR A 110 12.72 -16.65 9.17
C TYR A 110 13.89 -15.73 9.51
N GLN A 111 14.58 -15.28 8.48
CA GLN A 111 15.51 -14.16 8.53
C GLN A 111 14.76 -12.92 8.07
N VAL A 112 14.74 -11.89 8.90
CA VAL A 112 14.05 -10.63 8.62
C VAL A 112 15.07 -9.49 8.69
N GLU A 113 15.15 -8.72 7.61
CA GLU A 113 16.10 -7.61 7.49
C GLU A 113 15.43 -6.36 6.92
N GLU A 114 15.91 -5.20 7.35
CA GLU A 114 15.57 -3.95 6.66
C GLU A 114 16.38 -3.84 5.38
N THR A 115 15.72 -3.57 4.27
CA THR A 115 16.34 -3.41 2.96
C THR A 115 15.91 -2.12 2.29
N LYS A 116 16.63 -1.74 1.25
CA LYS A 116 16.28 -0.62 0.39
C LYS A 116 16.42 -1.03 -1.06
N ILE A 117 15.28 -1.15 -1.76
CA ILE A 117 15.23 -1.56 -3.16
C ILE A 117 14.66 -0.39 -3.98
N SER A 118 15.41 0.07 -4.99
CA SER A 118 15.02 1.20 -5.85
C SER A 118 14.58 2.45 -5.07
N GLY A 119 15.24 2.70 -3.93
CA GLY A 119 14.92 3.84 -3.07
C GLY A 119 13.81 3.59 -2.04
N ALA A 120 12.99 2.58 -2.19
CA ALA A 120 11.96 2.22 -1.24
C ALA A 120 12.53 1.40 -0.07
N ARG A 121 12.24 1.81 1.18
CA ARG A 121 12.54 1.01 2.37
C ARG A 121 11.53 -0.10 2.49
N ALA A 122 11.99 -1.31 2.77
CA ALA A 122 11.16 -2.49 2.91
C ALA A 122 11.73 -3.46 3.93
N LEU A 123 10.97 -4.48 4.26
CA LEU A 123 11.37 -5.62 5.07
C LEU A 123 11.57 -6.81 4.15
N SER A 124 12.78 -7.35 4.11
CA SER A 124 13.08 -8.63 3.45
C SER A 124 12.85 -9.75 4.44
N ILE A 125 12.10 -10.75 4.04
CA ILE A 125 11.70 -11.89 4.86
C ILE A 125 12.02 -13.14 4.05
N SER A 126 12.92 -13.99 4.54
CA SER A 126 13.30 -15.25 3.90
C SER A 126 13.33 -16.38 4.91
N GLY A 127 12.92 -17.56 4.48
CA GLY A 127 12.88 -18.76 5.31
C GLY A 127 11.89 -19.78 4.77
N HIS A 128 11.97 -21.02 5.25
CA HIS A 128 11.07 -22.11 4.86
C HIS A 128 10.90 -22.29 3.35
N GLY A 129 11.94 -21.98 2.56
CA GLY A 129 11.91 -22.08 1.10
C GLY A 129 11.09 -21.00 0.40
N GLU A 130 10.89 -19.86 1.06
CA GLU A 130 10.23 -18.69 0.47
C GLU A 130 11.01 -17.41 0.73
N ALA A 131 10.85 -16.42 -0.14
CA ALA A 131 11.40 -15.09 0.03
C ALA A 131 10.35 -14.04 -0.33
N TRP A 132 10.25 -13.01 0.52
CA TRP A 132 9.29 -11.93 0.42
C TRP A 132 9.95 -10.58 0.73
N VAL A 133 9.46 -9.55 0.05
CA VAL A 133 9.74 -8.15 0.39
C VAL A 133 8.41 -7.48 0.70
N MET A 134 8.31 -6.86 1.87
CA MET A 134 7.06 -6.27 2.36
C MET A 134 7.29 -4.83 2.83
N TRP A 135 6.33 -3.94 2.53
CA TRP A 135 6.37 -2.56 3.02
C TRP A 135 4.98 -1.95 3.16
N PRO A 136 4.80 -1.05 4.14
CA PRO A 136 3.61 -0.21 4.25
C PRO A 136 3.70 0.99 3.30
N ALA A 137 2.57 1.37 2.69
CA ALA A 137 2.45 2.48 1.76
C ALA A 137 1.14 3.24 2.01
N LYS A 138 1.15 4.21 2.91
CA LYS A 138 -0.07 4.93 3.37
C LYS A 138 -1.16 3.93 3.79
N LYS A 139 -2.26 3.87 3.05
CA LYS A 139 -3.39 2.96 3.30
C LYS A 139 -3.18 1.54 2.76
N HIS A 140 -1.97 1.15 2.41
CA HIS A 140 -1.70 -0.14 1.82
C HIS A 140 -0.55 -0.86 2.52
N VAL A 141 -0.56 -2.18 2.46
CA VAL A 141 0.61 -3.03 2.66
C VAL A 141 0.84 -3.80 1.37
N VAL A 142 2.06 -3.76 0.88
CA VAL A 142 2.47 -4.48 -0.32
C VAL A 142 3.45 -5.56 0.09
N LYS A 143 3.26 -6.77 -0.44
CA LYS A 143 4.14 -7.91 -0.26
C LYS A 143 4.42 -8.55 -1.61
N VAL A 144 5.68 -8.70 -1.97
CA VAL A 144 6.14 -9.25 -3.26
C VAL A 144 7.05 -10.43 -2.98
N GLY A 145 6.84 -11.54 -3.67
CA GLY A 145 7.72 -12.71 -3.51
C GLY A 145 7.08 -14.02 -3.87
N GLY A 146 7.51 -15.10 -3.23
CA GLY A 146 6.98 -16.43 -3.48
C GLY A 146 7.83 -17.55 -2.89
N ARG A 147 7.40 -18.78 -3.15
CA ARG A 147 8.08 -20.02 -2.76
C ARG A 147 9.17 -20.40 -3.75
N GLY A 148 10.03 -21.34 -3.34
CA GLY A 148 11.07 -21.91 -4.18
C GLY A 148 12.15 -20.93 -4.61
N ARG A 149 12.36 -19.83 -3.85
CA ARG A 149 13.32 -18.78 -4.17
C ARG A 149 14.03 -18.24 -2.95
N ASP A 150 15.28 -17.83 -3.16
CA ASP A 150 16.13 -17.23 -2.13
C ASP A 150 16.05 -15.71 -2.10
N ASN A 151 15.56 -15.10 -3.18
CA ASN A 151 15.44 -13.64 -3.30
C ASN A 151 14.20 -13.22 -4.10
N VAL A 152 13.82 -11.97 -3.94
CA VAL A 152 12.73 -11.33 -4.68
C VAL A 152 13.32 -10.47 -5.80
N PRO A 153 12.79 -10.54 -7.05
CA PRO A 153 13.30 -9.72 -8.15
C PRO A 153 13.12 -8.21 -7.89
N ASP A 154 14.22 -7.47 -7.88
CA ASP A 154 14.23 -6.02 -7.65
C ASP A 154 13.32 -5.27 -8.61
N SER A 155 13.23 -5.71 -9.88
CA SER A 155 12.37 -5.09 -10.88
C SER A 155 10.88 -5.16 -10.52
N MET A 156 10.45 -6.26 -9.87
CA MET A 156 9.08 -6.41 -9.40
C MET A 156 8.80 -5.49 -8.21
N VAL A 157 9.74 -5.44 -7.25
CA VAL A 157 9.64 -4.53 -6.10
C VAL A 157 9.60 -3.08 -6.58
N ALA A 158 10.51 -2.68 -7.49
CA ALA A 158 10.59 -1.35 -8.06
C ALA A 158 9.27 -0.93 -8.73
N SER A 159 8.70 -1.82 -9.57
CA SER A 159 7.45 -1.56 -10.29
C SER A 159 6.26 -1.30 -9.37
N TYR A 160 6.24 -1.95 -8.20
CA TYR A 160 5.21 -1.74 -7.20
C TYR A 160 5.53 -0.57 -6.27
N ALA A 161 6.79 -0.37 -5.88
CA ALA A 161 7.21 0.76 -5.05
C ALA A 161 6.97 2.11 -5.72
N ASP A 162 7.04 2.17 -7.04
CA ASP A 162 6.68 3.36 -7.82
C ASP A 162 5.20 3.75 -7.68
N ARG A 163 4.31 2.78 -7.56
CA ARG A 163 2.85 2.99 -7.37
C ARG A 163 2.45 3.08 -5.90
N TYR A 164 3.21 2.44 -5.05
CA TYR A 164 3.00 2.33 -3.62
C TYR A 164 4.26 2.77 -2.85
N PRO A 165 4.58 4.07 -2.85
CA PRO A 165 5.76 4.59 -2.17
C PRO A 165 5.79 4.18 -0.71
N SER A 166 6.89 3.58 -0.28
CA SER A 166 7.05 3.12 1.09
C SER A 166 7.05 4.27 2.09
N VAL A 167 6.33 4.08 3.19
CA VAL A 167 6.35 4.96 4.36
C VAL A 167 7.04 4.31 5.56
N LEU A 168 7.75 3.19 5.34
CA LEU A 168 8.49 2.49 6.39
C LEU A 168 9.64 3.37 6.90
N PRO A 169 9.71 3.72 8.19
CA PRO A 169 10.87 4.39 8.75
C PRO A 169 12.07 3.45 8.81
N GLY A 170 13.26 3.96 9.04
CA GLY A 170 14.46 3.15 9.25
C GLY A 170 14.64 2.77 10.71
N GLY A 171 15.36 1.67 10.97
CA GLY A 171 15.69 1.18 12.32
C GLY A 171 14.49 0.55 13.03
N VAL A 172 13.50 0.05 12.28
CA VAL A 172 12.24 -0.45 12.86
C VAL A 172 12.36 -1.83 13.49
N LEU A 173 13.35 -2.62 13.13
CA LEU A 173 13.50 -3.96 13.70
C LEU A 173 14.05 -3.92 15.15
N GLU A 174 14.92 -2.96 15.47
CA GLU A 174 15.56 -2.85 16.77
C GLU A 174 15.06 -1.66 17.61
N GLY A 175 14.59 -0.59 16.97
CA GLY A 175 14.14 0.65 17.59
C GLY A 175 12.78 0.56 18.28
N PRO A 176 12.25 1.66 18.82
CA PRO A 176 10.90 1.70 19.34
C PRO A 176 9.88 1.38 18.25
N LEU A 177 8.73 0.81 18.65
CA LEU A 177 7.64 0.61 17.68
C LEU A 177 7.14 1.96 17.16
N PRO A 178 6.82 2.06 15.85
CA PRO A 178 6.14 3.23 15.31
C PRO A 178 4.85 3.54 16.07
N PRO A 179 4.43 4.82 16.12
CA PRO A 179 3.21 5.21 16.83
C PRO A 179 1.98 4.47 16.33
N GLY A 180 1.12 4.04 17.25
CA GLY A 180 -0.16 3.41 16.99
C GLY A 180 -1.34 4.38 17.14
N PRO A 181 -2.56 3.95 16.82
CA PRO A 181 -3.75 4.74 17.06
C PRO A 181 -3.93 5.13 18.52
N GLU A 182 -3.52 4.25 19.45
CA GLU A 182 -3.56 4.46 20.89
C GLU A 182 -2.59 5.51 21.41
N ASP A 183 -1.49 5.77 20.67
CA ASP A 183 -0.46 6.73 21.05
C ASP A 183 -0.80 8.16 20.62
N LYS A 184 -1.85 8.33 19.81
CA LYS A 184 -2.33 9.67 19.47
C LYS A 184 -2.89 10.31 20.72
N PRO A 185 -2.50 11.59 21.01
CA PRO A 185 -3.13 12.31 22.10
C PRO A 185 -4.65 12.22 21.87
N LYS A 186 -5.38 11.63 22.85
CA LYS A 186 -6.84 11.67 22.84
C LYS A 186 -7.17 13.12 22.63
N GLN A 187 -7.76 13.45 21.48
CA GLN A 187 -8.34 14.79 21.30
C GLN A 187 -9.21 14.97 22.53
N GLU A 188 -8.79 15.85 23.44
CA GLU A 188 -9.61 16.24 24.58
C GLU A 188 -10.96 16.52 23.97
N LYS A 189 -11.94 15.65 24.31
CA LYS A 189 -13.32 15.94 23.94
C LYS A 189 -13.50 17.35 24.44
N GLU A 190 -13.75 18.31 23.53
CA GLU A 190 -13.96 19.71 23.84
C GLU A 190 -14.65 19.76 25.18
N GLN A 191 -13.88 20.17 26.21
CA GLN A 191 -14.39 20.21 27.56
C GLN A 191 -15.53 21.19 27.45
N TYR A 192 -16.74 20.72 27.72
CA TYR A 192 -17.94 21.52 27.65
C TYR A 192 -17.66 22.84 28.40
N ASP A 193 -17.44 23.90 27.65
CA ASP A 193 -17.30 25.23 28.22
C ASP A 193 -18.72 25.76 28.50
N PRO A 194 -19.13 25.82 29.78
CA PRO A 194 -20.45 26.29 30.14
C PRO A 194 -20.65 27.79 29.79
N SER A 195 -19.56 28.52 29.47
CA SER A 195 -19.63 29.89 29.00
C SER A 195 -19.93 30.06 27.51
N ASN A 196 -19.84 28.95 26.75
CA ASN A 196 -20.20 28.90 25.33
C ASN A 196 -21.44 27.96 25.17
N PRO A 197 -22.65 28.54 25.33
CA PRO A 197 -23.86 27.74 25.26
C PRO A 197 -23.98 27.08 23.88
N LYS A 198 -24.17 25.76 23.87
CA LYS A 198 -24.47 25.01 22.63
C LYS A 198 -25.59 25.74 21.88
N PRO A 199 -25.51 25.78 20.54
CA PRO A 199 -26.61 26.30 19.74
C PRO A 199 -27.90 25.61 20.19
N ASP A 200 -28.86 26.46 20.56
CA ASP A 200 -30.15 26.11 21.17
C ASP A 200 -30.89 25.09 20.27
N LEU A 201 -30.77 23.84 20.60
CA LEU A 201 -31.45 22.73 19.91
C LEU A 201 -32.98 22.78 20.09
N ASP A 202 -33.46 23.56 21.06
CA ASP A 202 -34.90 23.76 21.29
C ASP A 202 -35.55 24.64 20.21
N LYS A 203 -34.74 25.31 19.36
CA LYS A 203 -35.23 26.01 18.16
C LYS A 203 -35.51 25.10 16.98
N TYR A 204 -35.06 23.85 17.03
CA TYR A 204 -35.40 22.89 16.00
C TYR A 204 -36.77 22.25 16.30
N ASP A 205 -37.84 22.91 15.82
CA ASP A 205 -39.17 22.37 15.85
C ASP A 205 -39.38 21.36 14.69
N PRO A 206 -39.35 20.05 14.95
CA PRO A 206 -39.48 19.06 13.90
C PRO A 206 -40.84 19.10 13.20
N LYS A 207 -41.84 19.81 13.77
CA LYS A 207 -43.18 19.99 13.18
C LYS A 207 -43.21 21.06 12.10
N LYS A 208 -42.14 21.89 11.98
CA LYS A 208 -42.00 22.93 10.95
C LYS A 208 -41.13 22.46 9.74
N ALA A 209 -40.53 21.31 9.78
CA ALA A 209 -39.87 20.71 8.65
C ALA A 209 -40.93 20.25 7.62
N LYS A 210 -41.28 21.12 6.67
CA LYS A 210 -42.10 20.73 5.50
C LYS A 210 -41.36 19.65 4.73
N LEU A 211 -41.87 18.45 4.74
CA LEU A 211 -41.49 17.41 3.79
C LEU A 211 -41.74 17.92 2.39
N PRO A 212 -40.80 17.77 1.44
CA PRO A 212 -41.06 18.10 0.05
C PRO A 212 -42.20 17.23 -0.47
N ASP A 213 -43.21 17.90 -1.06
CA ASP A 213 -44.37 17.26 -1.68
C ASP A 213 -43.87 16.22 -2.69
N LYS A 214 -44.27 14.96 -2.50
CA LYS A 214 -44.19 13.94 -3.55
C LYS A 214 -45.01 14.42 -4.74
N LYS A 215 -44.33 14.90 -5.80
CA LYS A 215 -44.93 15.02 -7.12
C LYS A 215 -45.05 13.63 -7.71
N ASP A 216 -46.25 13.12 -7.73
CA ASP A 216 -46.65 11.97 -8.55
C ASP A 216 -46.35 12.28 -10.02
N LYS A 217 -45.55 11.40 -10.64
CA LYS A 217 -45.58 11.13 -12.07
C LYS A 217 -45.15 9.71 -12.31
#